data_6cce69b5b6a60fbd05e0ed814e5bdff1
#
_entry.id   6cce69b5b6a60fbd05e0ed814e5bdff1
#
_cell.length_a   1.000
_cell.length_b   1.000
_cell.length_c   1.000
_cell.angle_alpha   90.00
_cell.angle_beta   90.00
_cell.angle_gamma   90.00
#
_symmetry.space_group_name_H-M   'P 1'
#
loop_
_entity.id
_entity.type
_entity.pdbx_description
1 polymer ?
#
loop_
_entity_poly.entity_id
_entity_poly.type
_entity_poly.pdbx_seq_one_letter_code
_entity_poly.pdbx_strand_id
1 'polypeptide(L)'
;MINFNIAAWRAWAPGLDSVADWQAWSQRPGVLAPSNAAPDVSFLPAMQRRRLSRLARMAFCVGWPLAEGCEALPLVFASRHGETPRTFDILSDLAADQPLSPTQFSLSVHNAVIGLWSIMRGET
;
A
#
# COMPACT_ATOMS: atom_id res chain seq x y z
N MET A 1 -27.91 -1.09 -14.16
CA MET A 1 -26.51 -0.95 -14.66
C MET A 1 -25.91 0.24 -13.96
N ILE A 2 -24.75 0.08 -13.35
CA ILE A 2 -24.04 1.20 -12.70
C ILE A 2 -23.05 1.74 -13.73
N ASN A 3 -23.17 3.01 -14.08
CA ASN A 3 -22.25 3.70 -14.98
C ASN A 3 -21.30 4.54 -14.12
N PHE A 4 -20.00 4.47 -14.42
CA PHE A 4 -19.00 5.30 -13.78
C PHE A 4 -17.94 5.73 -14.80
N ASN A 5 -17.27 6.83 -14.52
CA ASN A 5 -16.13 7.32 -15.28
C ASN A 5 -14.86 7.22 -14.43
N ILE A 6 -13.77 6.78 -15.03
CA ILE A 6 -12.45 6.83 -14.40
C ILE A 6 -11.90 8.24 -14.61
N ALA A 7 -11.87 9.03 -13.54
CA ALA A 7 -11.35 10.40 -13.59
C ALA A 7 -9.81 10.43 -13.61
N ALA A 8 -9.17 9.54 -12.87
CA ALA A 8 -7.71 9.41 -12.82
C ALA A 8 -7.31 8.00 -12.40
N TRP A 9 -6.08 7.62 -12.73
CA TRP A 9 -5.50 6.35 -12.27
C TRP A 9 -3.99 6.50 -12.02
N ARG A 10 -3.46 5.69 -11.14
CA ARG A 10 -2.02 5.50 -10.93
C ARG A 10 -1.74 4.04 -10.68
N ALA A 11 -0.55 3.61 -11.05
CA ALA A 11 -0.07 2.26 -10.80
C ALA A 11 1.43 2.33 -10.43
N TRP A 12 1.88 1.34 -9.69
CA TRP A 12 3.27 1.15 -9.37
C TRP A 12 3.64 -0.33 -9.42
N ALA A 13 4.77 -0.62 -10.00
CA ALA A 13 5.43 -1.91 -9.90
C ALA A 13 6.95 -1.69 -9.98
N PRO A 14 7.79 -2.64 -9.51
CA PRO A 14 9.24 -2.51 -9.65
C PRO A 14 9.66 -2.22 -11.09
N GLY A 15 10.29 -1.06 -11.32
CA GLY A 15 10.70 -0.60 -12.64
C GLY A 15 9.60 0.02 -13.50
N LEU A 16 8.40 0.21 -12.96
CA LEU A 16 7.29 0.91 -13.62
C LEU A 16 6.72 1.96 -12.66
N ASP A 17 7.32 3.14 -12.66
CA ASP A 17 6.99 4.20 -11.69
C ASP A 17 6.17 5.34 -12.31
N SER A 18 6.24 5.53 -13.62
CA SER A 18 5.59 6.60 -14.35
C SER A 18 4.47 6.11 -15.27
N VAL A 19 3.59 7.02 -15.66
CA VAL A 19 2.55 6.74 -16.67
C VAL A 19 3.20 6.31 -18.00
N ALA A 20 4.33 6.91 -18.37
CA ALA A 20 5.07 6.57 -19.59
C ALA A 20 5.60 5.13 -19.56
N ASP A 21 6.12 4.67 -18.39
CA ASP A 21 6.57 3.29 -18.22
C ASP A 21 5.41 2.30 -18.41
N TRP A 22 4.26 2.60 -17.81
CA TRP A 22 3.07 1.77 -17.94
C TRP A 22 2.52 1.75 -19.37
N GLN A 23 2.55 2.89 -20.08
CA GLN A 23 2.18 2.96 -21.48
C GLN A 23 3.13 2.12 -22.36
N ALA A 24 4.44 2.25 -22.15
CA ALA A 24 5.43 1.44 -22.86
C ALA A 24 5.25 -0.06 -22.58
N TRP A 25 5.06 -0.42 -21.31
CA TRP A 25 4.80 -1.82 -20.90
C TRP A 25 3.51 -2.37 -21.53
N SER A 26 2.44 -1.58 -21.63
CA SER A 26 1.18 -2.00 -22.22
C SER A 26 1.29 -2.36 -23.71
N GLN A 27 2.23 -1.74 -24.43
CA GLN A 27 2.52 -2.05 -25.84
C GLN A 27 3.31 -3.36 -26.01
N ARG A 28 4.12 -3.71 -25.02
CA ARG A 28 4.92 -4.94 -25.00
C ARG A 28 4.93 -5.53 -23.60
N PRO A 29 3.79 -6.14 -23.17
CA PRO A 29 3.72 -6.71 -21.83
C PRO A 29 4.77 -7.81 -21.65
N GLY A 30 5.47 -7.75 -20.54
CA GLY A 30 6.48 -8.72 -20.14
C GLY A 30 6.36 -9.07 -18.67
N VAL A 31 7.05 -10.12 -18.26
CA VAL A 31 7.13 -10.50 -16.85
C VAL A 31 8.03 -9.49 -16.13
N LEU A 32 7.51 -8.91 -15.06
CA LEU A 32 8.30 -8.03 -14.20
C LEU A 32 9.31 -8.86 -13.41
N ALA A 33 10.54 -8.39 -13.36
CA ALA A 33 11.57 -9.05 -12.57
C ALA A 33 11.19 -9.05 -11.07
N PRO A 34 11.38 -10.16 -10.36
CA PRO A 34 11.21 -10.20 -8.91
C PRO A 34 12.08 -9.12 -8.24
N SER A 35 11.50 -8.34 -7.35
CA SER A 35 12.22 -7.26 -6.68
C SER A 35 11.63 -6.98 -5.30
N ASN A 36 12.51 -6.69 -4.35
CA ASN A 36 12.15 -6.18 -3.02
C ASN A 36 12.05 -4.66 -2.98
N ALA A 37 12.15 -3.97 -4.12
CA ALA A 37 11.96 -2.53 -4.18
C ALA A 37 10.62 -2.13 -3.55
N ALA A 38 10.64 -1.04 -2.83
CA ALA A 38 9.45 -0.40 -2.29
C ALA A 38 9.28 0.98 -2.93
N PRO A 39 8.06 1.42 -3.18
CA PRO A 39 7.82 2.72 -3.77
C PRO A 39 8.23 3.84 -2.82
N ASP A 40 8.55 5.00 -3.40
CA ASP A 40 8.84 6.19 -2.62
C ASP A 40 7.57 6.74 -1.96
N VAL A 41 7.64 6.94 -0.65
CA VAL A 41 6.62 7.57 0.19
C VAL A 41 7.25 8.69 1.03
N SER A 42 8.27 9.36 0.49
CA SER A 42 9.02 10.43 1.18
C SER A 42 8.16 11.65 1.52
N PHE A 43 7.02 11.83 0.85
CA PHE A 43 6.02 12.84 1.17
C PHE A 43 5.37 12.65 2.55
N LEU A 44 5.46 11.45 3.13
CA LEU A 44 4.98 11.19 4.50
C LEU A 44 6.07 11.47 5.54
N PRO A 45 5.69 11.91 6.76
CA PRO A 45 6.63 12.06 7.86
C PRO A 45 7.36 10.75 8.19
N ALA A 46 8.63 10.83 8.56
CA ALA A 46 9.50 9.68 8.77
C ALA A 46 8.94 8.67 9.79
N MET A 47 8.32 9.15 10.87
CA MET A 47 7.72 8.29 11.90
C MET A 47 6.55 7.48 11.35
N GLN A 48 5.73 8.05 10.47
CA GLN A 48 4.61 7.38 9.83
C GLN A 48 5.10 6.35 8.81
N ARG A 49 6.11 6.70 8.00
CA ARG A 49 6.71 5.79 7.01
C ARG A 49 7.24 4.49 7.61
N ARG A 50 7.76 4.54 8.84
CA ARG A 50 8.30 3.35 9.54
C ARG A 50 7.22 2.32 9.88
N ARG A 51 5.96 2.72 9.98
CA ARG A 51 4.83 1.83 10.27
C ARG A 51 4.28 1.13 9.03
N LEU A 52 4.59 1.65 7.84
CA LEU A 52 4.07 1.13 6.59
C LEU A 52 4.77 -0.16 6.19
N SER A 53 3.99 -1.21 5.95
CA SER A 53 4.44 -2.40 5.21
C SER A 53 4.74 -2.05 3.75
N ARG A 54 5.34 -2.98 3.02
CA ARG A 54 5.53 -2.81 1.57
C ARG A 54 4.18 -2.61 0.86
N LEU A 55 3.15 -3.39 1.24
CA LEU A 55 1.80 -3.25 0.70
C LEU A 55 1.23 -1.85 0.97
N ALA A 56 1.32 -1.39 2.22
CA ALA A 56 0.86 -0.06 2.59
C ALA A 56 1.61 1.04 1.81
N ARG A 57 2.93 0.92 1.64
CA ARG A 57 3.71 1.86 0.81
C ARG A 57 3.22 1.90 -0.63
N MET A 58 2.93 0.74 -1.23
CA MET A 58 2.36 0.69 -2.59
C MET A 58 1.00 1.40 -2.65
N ALA A 59 0.09 1.11 -1.72
CA ALA A 59 -1.22 1.75 -1.65
C ALA A 59 -1.10 3.28 -1.49
N PHE A 60 -0.23 3.75 -0.60
CA PHE A 60 -0.03 5.17 -0.37
C PHE A 60 0.64 5.87 -1.56
N CYS A 61 1.64 5.25 -2.17
CA CYS A 61 2.33 5.81 -3.35
C CYS A 61 1.37 6.07 -4.52
N VAL A 62 0.42 5.18 -4.76
CA VAL A 62 -0.53 5.33 -5.86
C VAL A 62 -1.78 6.11 -5.47
N GLY A 63 -2.29 5.91 -4.26
CA GLY A 63 -3.56 6.50 -3.83
C GLY A 63 -3.41 7.95 -3.35
N TRP A 64 -2.36 8.25 -2.59
CA TRP A 64 -2.21 9.56 -1.95
C TRP A 64 -2.26 10.74 -2.94
N PRO A 65 -1.50 10.72 -4.05
CA PRO A 65 -1.58 11.80 -5.02
C PRO A 65 -2.92 11.89 -5.75
N LEU A 66 -3.69 10.80 -5.84
CA LEU A 66 -5.03 10.83 -6.43
C LEU A 66 -6.07 11.46 -5.50
N ALA A 67 -5.83 11.38 -4.20
CA ALA A 67 -6.70 11.94 -3.17
C ALA A 67 -6.30 13.36 -2.77
N GLU A 68 -5.20 13.89 -3.30
CA GLU A 68 -4.71 15.24 -2.99
C GLU A 68 -5.71 16.30 -3.51
N GLY A 69 -6.06 17.24 -2.65
CA GLY A 69 -7.07 18.27 -2.97
C GLY A 69 -8.52 17.79 -2.97
N CYS A 70 -8.77 16.51 -2.69
CA CYS A 70 -10.12 16.01 -2.49
C CYS A 70 -10.50 16.08 -1.01
N GLU A 71 -11.76 16.44 -0.73
CA GLU A 71 -12.37 16.16 0.56
C GLU A 71 -12.48 14.66 0.80
N ALA A 72 -12.95 14.23 1.98
CA ALA A 72 -13.10 12.81 2.31
C ALA A 72 -13.79 12.02 1.20
N LEU A 73 -13.10 11.03 0.66
CA LEU A 73 -13.59 10.17 -0.42
C LEU A 73 -13.93 8.78 0.15
N PRO A 74 -15.02 8.17 -0.29
CA PRO A 74 -15.24 6.75 -0.05
C PRO A 74 -14.07 5.95 -0.61
N LEU A 75 -13.41 5.17 0.26
CA LEU A 75 -12.23 4.41 -0.12
C LEU A 75 -12.53 2.91 -0.07
N VAL A 76 -12.25 2.23 -1.17
CA VAL A 76 -12.30 0.77 -1.25
C VAL A 76 -10.89 0.24 -1.47
N PHE A 77 -10.44 -0.61 -0.57
CA PHE A 77 -9.14 -1.26 -0.66
C PHE A 77 -9.31 -2.76 -0.82
N ALA A 78 -8.73 -3.31 -1.88
CA ALA A 78 -8.73 -4.73 -2.13
C ALA A 78 -7.29 -5.26 -2.21
N SER A 79 -7.01 -6.36 -1.53
CA SER A 79 -5.73 -7.04 -1.58
C SER A 79 -5.93 -8.55 -1.51
N ARG A 80 -5.16 -9.29 -2.30
CA ARG A 80 -5.23 -10.75 -2.30
C ARG A 80 -4.70 -11.36 -1.00
N HIS A 81 -3.65 -10.80 -0.44
CA HIS A 81 -2.91 -11.37 0.69
C HIS A 81 -2.90 -10.46 1.94
N GLY A 82 -3.32 -9.21 1.81
CA GLY A 82 -3.29 -8.25 2.92
C GLY A 82 -1.91 -8.14 3.57
N GLU A 83 -1.89 -8.09 4.89
CA GLU A 83 -0.69 -8.00 5.73
C GLU A 83 -0.13 -9.39 6.12
N THR A 84 -0.33 -10.41 5.29
CA THR A 84 0.17 -11.79 5.52
C THR A 84 1.65 -11.84 5.90
N PRO A 85 2.58 -11.07 5.31
CA PRO A 85 3.98 -11.08 5.75
C PRO A 85 4.14 -10.77 7.24
N ARG A 86 3.40 -9.79 7.78
CA ARG A 86 3.41 -9.47 9.22
C ARG A 86 2.86 -10.60 10.06
N THR A 87 1.83 -11.29 9.57
CA THR A 87 1.27 -12.44 10.26
C THR A 87 2.30 -13.57 10.35
N PHE A 88 3.06 -13.82 9.27
CA PHE A 88 4.12 -14.80 9.28
C PHE A 88 5.28 -14.43 10.22
N ASP A 89 5.66 -13.15 10.28
CA ASP A 89 6.67 -12.67 11.22
C ASP A 89 6.23 -12.93 12.66
N ILE A 90 4.98 -12.60 13.02
CA ILE A 90 4.41 -12.85 14.36
C ILE A 90 4.38 -14.33 14.67
N LEU A 91 3.97 -15.18 13.74
CA LEU A 91 3.95 -16.63 13.94
C LEU A 91 5.36 -17.21 14.09
N SER A 92 6.34 -16.68 13.39
CA SER A 92 7.74 -17.08 13.51
C SER A 92 8.32 -16.68 14.87
N ASP A 93 8.02 -15.46 15.34
CA ASP A 93 8.41 -15.00 16.67
C ASP A 93 7.79 -15.89 17.76
N LEU A 94 6.50 -16.21 17.62
CA LEU A 94 5.79 -17.09 18.54
C LEU A 94 6.41 -18.50 18.56
N ALA A 95 6.73 -19.07 17.41
CA ALA A 95 7.34 -20.38 17.31
C ALA A 95 8.77 -20.42 17.90
N ALA A 96 9.46 -19.27 17.90
CA ALA A 96 10.79 -19.12 18.45
C ALA A 96 10.79 -18.64 19.93
N ASP A 97 9.62 -18.61 20.57
CA ASP A 97 9.42 -18.10 21.95
C ASP A 97 9.97 -16.67 22.16
N GLN A 98 9.84 -15.84 21.10
CA GLN A 98 10.26 -14.44 21.14
C GLN A 98 9.12 -13.53 21.62
N PRO A 99 9.45 -12.39 22.27
CA PRO A 99 8.45 -11.42 22.68
C PRO A 99 7.68 -10.86 21.49
N LEU A 100 6.34 -10.92 21.56
CA LEU A 100 5.48 -10.40 20.51
C LEU A 100 5.34 -8.88 20.62
N SER A 101 5.40 -8.18 19.49
CA SER A 101 5.19 -6.74 19.40
C SER A 101 3.70 -6.41 19.30
N PRO A 102 3.09 -5.68 20.26
CA PRO A 102 1.70 -5.21 20.14
C PRO A 102 1.46 -4.37 18.90
N THR A 103 2.44 -3.56 18.49
CA THR A 103 2.37 -2.75 17.28
C THR A 103 2.32 -3.61 16.02
N GLN A 104 3.15 -4.65 15.93
CA GLN A 104 3.10 -5.58 14.80
C GLN A 104 1.76 -6.29 14.73
N PHE A 105 1.24 -6.73 15.87
CA PHE A 105 -0.06 -7.37 15.95
C PHE A 105 -1.18 -6.45 15.47
N SER A 106 -1.23 -5.21 15.95
CA SER A 106 -2.26 -4.24 15.54
C SER A 106 -2.22 -3.88 14.05
N LEU A 107 -1.05 -4.02 13.42
CA LEU A 107 -0.84 -3.74 12.00
C LEU A 107 -0.93 -4.99 11.11
N SER A 108 -1.17 -6.17 11.66
CA SER A 108 -1.31 -7.43 10.89
C SER A 108 -2.73 -7.67 10.38
N VAL A 109 -3.70 -6.88 10.81
CA VAL A 109 -5.10 -7.02 10.42
C VAL A 109 -5.34 -6.50 9.00
N HIS A 110 -6.36 -7.06 8.33
CA HIS A 110 -6.64 -6.79 6.92
C HIS A 110 -6.94 -5.32 6.61
N ASN A 111 -7.56 -4.62 7.55
CA ASN A 111 -7.91 -3.19 7.41
C ASN A 111 -6.80 -2.22 7.89
N ALA A 112 -5.62 -2.72 8.26
CA ALA A 112 -4.55 -1.86 8.78
C ALA A 112 -4.14 -0.76 7.79
N VAL A 113 -4.08 -1.06 6.49
CA VAL A 113 -3.70 -0.09 5.45
C VAL A 113 -4.69 1.07 5.41
N ILE A 114 -5.99 0.77 5.42
CA ILE A 114 -7.05 1.79 5.38
C ILE A 114 -7.14 2.56 6.69
N GLY A 115 -6.98 1.87 7.83
CA GLY A 115 -6.94 2.53 9.12
C GLY A 115 -5.78 3.54 9.23
N LEU A 116 -4.59 3.18 8.76
CA LEU A 116 -3.46 4.11 8.69
C LEU A 116 -3.73 5.28 7.74
N TRP A 117 -4.35 5.01 6.59
CA TRP A 117 -4.75 6.04 5.64
C TRP A 117 -5.67 7.09 6.28
N SER A 118 -6.79 6.65 6.89
CA SER A 118 -7.74 7.54 7.55
C SER A 118 -7.09 8.37 8.64
N ILE A 119 -6.26 7.74 9.49
CA ILE A 119 -5.52 8.44 10.55
C ILE A 119 -4.60 9.51 9.97
N MET A 120 -3.85 9.19 8.93
CA MET A 120 -2.86 10.11 8.36
C MET A 120 -3.49 11.26 7.59
N ARG A 121 -4.69 11.07 7.04
CA ARG A 121 -5.46 12.13 6.37
C ARG A 121 -6.37 12.91 7.32
N GLY A 122 -6.55 12.43 8.55
CA GLY A 122 -7.52 13.02 9.48
C GLY A 122 -8.98 12.80 9.06
N GLU A 123 -9.24 11.76 8.28
CA GLU A 123 -10.56 11.36 7.83
C GLU A 123 -11.17 10.37 8.85
N THR A 124 -12.38 10.64 9.31
CA THR A 124 -13.12 9.79 10.27
C THR A 124 -14.39 9.25 9.63
#